data_7fffb8b2731700947c348c69c06cb9da
#
_entry.id   7fffb8b2731700947c348c69c06cb9da
#
_cell.length_a   1.000
_cell.length_b   1.000
_cell.length_c   1.000
_cell.angle_alpha   90.00
_cell.angle_beta   90.00
_cell.angle_gamma   90.00
#
_symmetry.space_group_name_H-M   'P 1'
#
loop_
_entity.id
_entity.type
_entity.pdbx_description
1 polymer ?
#
loop_
_entity_poly.entity_id
_entity_poly.type
_entity_poly.pdbx_seq_one_letter_code
_entity_poly.pdbx_strand_id
1 'polypeptide(L)'
;MKKNTNLARELRKNQTPQEKKLWNVLRNHQFYGYEFRRQYPIGDYIVDFICREKKIIIELDGGQHNKPENIEKDIQRTRFLNSFGYKILRFWNNDIDNNIEGVFEVLKKEFEEN
;
A
#
# COMPACT_ATOMS: atom_id res chain seq x y z
N MET A 1 -18.57 2.95 -7.48
CA MET A 1 -17.69 3.64 -6.55
C MET A 1 -18.14 3.56 -5.11
N LYS A 2 -19.44 3.69 -4.83
CA LYS A 2 -19.95 3.53 -3.47
C LYS A 2 -19.64 2.17 -2.87
N LYS A 3 -19.66 1.12 -3.70
CA LYS A 3 -19.34 -0.25 -3.27
C LYS A 3 -17.92 -0.35 -2.71
N ASN A 4 -16.93 0.18 -3.43
CA ASN A 4 -15.54 0.13 -2.98
C ASN A 4 -15.28 1.08 -1.81
N THR A 5 -16.00 2.19 -1.75
CA THR A 5 -15.91 3.11 -0.62
C THR A 5 -16.37 2.45 0.67
N ASN A 6 -17.47 1.69 0.61
CA ASN A 6 -17.96 0.96 1.78
C ASN A 6 -16.99 -0.15 2.20
N LEU A 7 -16.45 -0.89 1.24
CA LEU A 7 -15.46 -1.93 1.52
C LEU A 7 -14.19 -1.33 2.13
N ALA A 8 -13.75 -0.18 1.60
CA ALA A 8 -12.57 0.49 2.15
C ALA A 8 -12.77 0.89 3.62
N ARG A 9 -13.98 1.35 3.99
CA ARG A 9 -14.30 1.67 5.38
C ARG A 9 -14.21 0.44 6.27
N GLU A 10 -14.73 -0.69 5.79
CA GLU A 10 -14.67 -1.95 6.53
C GLU A 10 -13.21 -2.37 6.74
N LEU A 11 -12.39 -2.28 5.70
CA LEU A 11 -10.99 -2.65 5.78
C LEU A 11 -10.23 -1.74 6.75
N ARG A 12 -10.56 -0.44 6.80
CA ARG A 12 -9.93 0.47 7.75
C ARG A 12 -10.28 0.12 9.20
N LYS A 13 -11.49 -0.38 9.44
CA LYS A 13 -11.90 -0.81 10.77
C LYS A 13 -11.22 -2.11 11.18
N ASN A 14 -10.86 -2.95 10.22
CA ASN A 14 -10.35 -4.30 10.45
C ASN A 14 -8.91 -4.45 9.94
N GLN A 15 -8.08 -3.45 10.23
CA GLN A 15 -6.68 -3.50 9.83
C GLN A 15 -5.92 -4.66 10.47
N THR A 16 -5.00 -5.24 9.71
CA THR A 16 -4.06 -6.22 10.27
C THR A 16 -3.10 -5.51 11.22
N PRO A 17 -2.42 -6.26 12.13
CA PRO A 17 -1.42 -5.65 13.00
C PRO A 17 -0.31 -4.94 12.21
N GLN A 18 0.10 -5.51 11.08
CA GLN A 18 1.16 -4.94 10.24
C GLN A 18 0.69 -3.63 9.61
N GLU A 19 -0.56 -3.59 9.14
CA GLU A 19 -1.14 -2.36 8.59
C GLU A 19 -1.20 -1.26 9.65
N LYS A 20 -1.62 -1.61 10.86
CA LYS A 20 -1.66 -0.65 11.97
C LYS A 20 -0.28 -0.10 12.31
N LYS A 21 0.71 -0.98 12.34
CA LYS A 21 2.08 -0.60 12.66
C LYS A 21 2.62 0.41 11.64
N LEU A 22 2.44 0.13 10.36
CA LEU A 22 2.91 1.04 9.32
C LEU A 22 2.09 2.33 9.30
N TRP A 23 0.76 2.23 9.44
CA TRP A 23 -0.10 3.41 9.45
C TRP A 23 0.26 4.37 10.56
N ASN A 24 0.61 3.86 11.74
CA ASN A 24 1.00 4.72 12.86
C ASN A 24 2.20 5.61 12.56
N VAL A 25 3.03 5.21 11.61
CA VAL A 25 4.19 5.99 11.18
C VAL A 25 3.86 6.94 10.03
N LEU A 26 2.94 6.55 9.16
CA LEU A 26 2.62 7.31 7.96
C LEU A 26 1.55 8.39 8.20
N ARG A 27 0.67 8.18 9.17
CA ARG A 27 -0.46 9.07 9.42
C ARG A 27 -0.01 10.45 9.92
N ASN A 28 -0.91 11.41 9.81
CA ASN A 28 -0.72 12.77 10.36
C ASN A 28 0.51 13.50 9.78
N HIS A 29 0.85 13.22 8.53
CA HIS A 29 1.97 13.86 7.84
C HIS A 29 3.31 13.63 8.54
N GLN A 30 3.43 12.56 9.33
CA GLN A 30 4.65 12.27 10.11
C GLN A 30 5.83 11.85 9.24
N PHE A 31 5.56 11.23 8.09
CA PHE A 31 6.64 10.78 7.21
C PHE A 31 6.99 11.91 6.24
N TYR A 32 7.97 12.71 6.62
CA TYR A 32 8.48 13.84 5.82
C TYR A 32 7.41 14.83 5.37
N GLY A 33 6.32 14.93 6.11
CA GLY A 33 5.26 15.88 5.80
C GLY A 33 4.30 15.43 4.71
N TYR A 34 4.46 14.25 4.15
CA TYR A 34 3.56 13.78 3.10
C TYR A 34 2.24 13.29 3.63
N GLU A 35 1.18 13.52 2.85
CA GLU A 35 -0.14 12.98 3.18
C GLU A 35 -0.23 11.55 2.65
N PHE A 36 -0.54 10.61 3.56
CA PHE A 36 -0.85 9.24 3.19
C PHE A 36 -2.31 8.94 3.48
N ARG A 37 -2.88 8.11 2.63
CA ARG A 37 -4.21 7.55 2.85
C ARG A 37 -4.09 6.04 2.88
N ARG A 38 -4.99 5.40 3.61
CA ARG A 38 -5.00 3.94 3.76
C ARG A 38 -6.27 3.37 3.18
N GLN A 39 -6.20 2.14 2.70
CA GLN A 39 -7.33 1.43 2.10
C GLN A 39 -8.07 2.35 1.16
N TYR A 40 -7.37 2.75 0.10
CA TYR A 40 -7.84 3.79 -0.81
C TYR A 40 -8.34 3.17 -2.12
N PRO A 41 -9.60 3.45 -2.50
CA PRO A 41 -10.13 2.90 -3.76
C PRO A 41 -9.55 3.62 -4.98
N ILE A 42 -9.10 2.82 -5.95
CA ILE A 42 -8.69 3.31 -7.27
C ILE A 42 -9.35 2.40 -8.30
N GLY A 43 -10.37 2.90 -9.01
CA GLY A 43 -11.16 2.07 -9.90
C GLY A 43 -11.82 0.93 -9.11
N ASP A 44 -11.62 -0.29 -9.57
CA ASP A 44 -12.16 -1.49 -8.92
C ASP A 44 -11.24 -2.07 -7.85
N TYR A 45 -10.13 -1.41 -7.58
CA TYR A 45 -9.13 -1.90 -6.65
C TYR A 45 -9.07 -1.04 -5.40
N ILE A 46 -8.57 -1.63 -4.31
CA ILE A 46 -8.28 -0.91 -3.08
C ILE A 46 -6.82 -1.15 -2.76
N VAL A 47 -6.07 -0.05 -2.58
CA VAL A 47 -4.65 -0.13 -2.25
C VAL A 47 -4.46 0.07 -0.75
N ASP A 48 -3.42 -0.54 -0.17
CA ASP A 48 -3.21 -0.49 1.27
C ASP A 48 -2.87 0.92 1.73
N PHE A 49 -1.87 1.54 1.12
CA PHE A 49 -1.45 2.91 1.43
C PHE A 49 -1.10 3.64 0.15
N ILE A 50 -1.37 4.93 0.11
CA ILE A 50 -1.07 5.76 -1.05
C ILE A 50 -0.59 7.13 -0.63
N CYS A 51 0.45 7.61 -1.30
CA CYS A 51 0.86 9.00 -1.29
C CYS A 51 0.59 9.55 -2.68
N ARG A 52 -0.48 10.31 -2.84
CA ARG A 52 -0.92 10.78 -4.16
C ARG A 52 0.04 11.82 -4.73
N GLU A 53 0.62 12.61 -3.88
CA GLU A 53 1.57 13.64 -4.28
C GLU A 53 2.79 13.06 -4.98
N LYS A 54 3.31 11.95 -4.45
CA LYS A 54 4.48 11.28 -5.01
C LYS A 54 4.12 10.16 -5.98
N LYS A 55 2.85 9.86 -6.12
CA LYS A 55 2.39 8.75 -6.97
C LYS A 55 2.99 7.41 -6.54
N ILE A 56 3.04 7.18 -5.25
CA ILE A 56 3.57 5.94 -4.67
C ILE A 56 2.48 5.22 -3.90
N ILE A 57 2.35 3.93 -4.16
CA ILE A 57 1.46 3.02 -3.45
C ILE A 57 2.34 2.06 -2.66
N ILE A 58 1.96 1.77 -1.43
CA ILE A 58 2.63 0.80 -0.58
C ILE A 58 1.67 -0.33 -0.29
N GLU A 59 2.11 -1.57 -0.51
CA GLU A 59 1.28 -2.75 -0.27
C GLU A 59 2.00 -3.73 0.64
N LEU A 60 1.25 -4.33 1.56
CA LEU A 60 1.75 -5.35 2.46
C LEU A 60 1.22 -6.71 2.01
N ASP A 61 2.10 -7.68 1.91
CA ASP A 61 1.77 -8.99 1.37
C ASP A 61 2.06 -10.07 2.41
N GLY A 62 1.07 -10.95 2.59
CA GLY A 62 1.20 -12.07 3.50
C GLY A 62 1.86 -13.32 2.92
N GLY A 63 2.19 -13.31 1.63
CA GLY A 63 2.90 -14.42 1.01
C GLY A 63 2.03 -15.58 0.55
N GLN A 64 0.75 -15.37 0.31
CA GLN A 64 -0.19 -16.45 0.00
C GLN A 64 -0.68 -16.47 -1.45
N HIS A 65 0.14 -16.02 -2.41
CA HIS A 65 -0.34 -15.83 -3.77
C HIS A 65 0.42 -16.65 -4.80
N ASN A 66 0.35 -17.98 -4.66
CA ASN A 66 1.04 -18.86 -5.58
C ASN A 66 0.15 -19.49 -6.66
N LYS A 67 -1.15 -19.17 -6.65
CA LYS A 67 -2.07 -19.72 -7.66
C LYS A 67 -1.95 -18.94 -8.96
N PRO A 68 -1.90 -19.64 -10.12
CA PRO A 68 -1.76 -18.97 -11.42
C PRO A 68 -2.81 -17.89 -11.68
N GLU A 69 -4.06 -18.13 -11.30
CA GLU A 69 -5.14 -17.15 -11.48
C GLU A 69 -4.91 -15.88 -10.66
N ASN A 70 -4.31 -16.01 -9.46
CA ASN A 70 -4.00 -14.87 -8.62
C ASN A 70 -2.83 -14.06 -9.17
N ILE A 71 -1.87 -14.75 -9.77
CA ILE A 71 -0.73 -14.09 -10.41
C ILE A 71 -1.20 -13.24 -11.58
N GLU A 72 -2.09 -13.78 -12.42
CA GLU A 72 -2.61 -13.03 -13.55
C GLU A 72 -3.41 -11.81 -13.12
N LYS A 73 -4.28 -11.96 -12.13
CA LYS A 73 -5.05 -10.85 -11.58
C LYS A 73 -4.13 -9.77 -11.00
N ASP A 74 -3.05 -10.18 -10.35
CA ASP A 74 -2.10 -9.25 -9.80
C ASP A 74 -1.37 -8.47 -10.89
N ILE A 75 -1.02 -9.14 -12.00
CA ILE A 75 -0.40 -8.47 -13.14
C ILE A 75 -1.34 -7.42 -13.73
N GLN A 76 -2.62 -7.77 -13.91
CA GLN A 76 -3.62 -6.85 -14.44
C GLN A 76 -3.80 -5.64 -13.52
N ARG A 77 -3.85 -5.88 -12.22
CA ARG A 77 -3.97 -4.83 -11.21
C ARG A 77 -2.77 -3.89 -11.26
N THR A 78 -1.58 -4.46 -11.32
CA THR A 78 -0.34 -3.69 -11.37
C THR A 78 -0.30 -2.83 -12.64
N ARG A 79 -0.66 -3.38 -13.78
CA ARG A 79 -0.71 -2.62 -15.04
C ARG A 79 -1.69 -1.46 -14.96
N PHE A 80 -2.87 -1.72 -14.39
CA PHE A 80 -3.88 -0.69 -14.24
C PHE A 80 -3.35 0.48 -13.40
N LEU A 81 -2.77 0.17 -12.24
CA LEU A 81 -2.24 1.20 -11.35
C LEU A 81 -1.06 1.94 -11.97
N ASN A 82 -0.18 1.22 -12.64
CA ASN A 82 0.95 1.83 -13.34
C ASN A 82 0.50 2.77 -14.47
N SER A 83 -0.63 2.46 -15.11
CA SER A 83 -1.14 3.29 -16.20
C SER A 83 -1.54 4.69 -15.73
N PHE A 84 -1.82 4.86 -14.44
CA PHE A 84 -2.09 6.16 -13.85
C PHE A 84 -0.84 6.83 -13.27
N GLY A 85 0.32 6.24 -13.52
CA GLY A 85 1.58 6.80 -13.05
C GLY A 85 2.01 6.41 -11.65
N TYR A 86 1.29 5.45 -11.03
CA TYR A 86 1.66 5.02 -9.69
C TYR A 86 2.77 3.98 -9.72
N LYS A 87 3.72 4.13 -8.80
CA LYS A 87 4.73 3.14 -8.52
C LYS A 87 4.29 2.35 -7.30
N ILE A 88 4.38 1.03 -7.36
CA ILE A 88 3.95 0.16 -6.26
C ILE A 88 5.18 -0.38 -5.55
N LEU A 89 5.24 -0.15 -4.24
CA LEU A 89 6.27 -0.72 -3.37
C LEU A 89 5.61 -1.81 -2.53
N ARG A 90 6.15 -3.01 -2.59
CA ARG A 90 5.60 -4.15 -1.86
C ARG A 90 6.56 -4.61 -0.78
N PHE A 91 6.01 -4.84 0.40
CA PHE A 91 6.75 -5.38 1.53
C PHE A 91 6.01 -6.59 2.08
N TRP A 92 6.76 -7.54 2.58
CA TRP A 92 6.17 -8.68 3.27
C TRP A 92 5.72 -8.25 4.66
N ASN A 93 4.64 -8.85 5.15
CA ASN A 93 4.22 -8.63 6.54
C ASN A 93 5.36 -8.96 7.49
N ASN A 94 6.14 -9.99 7.18
CA ASN A 94 7.28 -10.37 7.97
C ASN A 94 8.34 -9.27 8.07
N ASP A 95 8.51 -8.48 7.03
CA ASP A 95 9.44 -7.35 7.05
C ASP A 95 8.96 -6.26 8.00
N ILE A 96 7.64 -6.03 8.04
CA ILE A 96 7.06 -5.06 8.98
C ILE A 96 7.29 -5.51 10.42
N ASP A 97 7.14 -6.81 10.68
CA ASP A 97 7.30 -7.35 12.03
C ASP A 97 8.75 -7.39 12.49
N ASN A 98 9.67 -7.76 11.60
CA ASN A 98 11.03 -8.12 11.99
C ASN A 98 12.11 -7.21 11.42
N ASN A 99 11.79 -6.36 10.45
CA ASN A 99 12.79 -5.51 9.80
C ASN A 99 12.18 -4.16 9.39
N ILE A 100 11.45 -3.54 10.30
CA ILE A 100 10.78 -2.28 10.00
C ILE A 100 11.79 -1.19 9.60
N GLU A 101 13.00 -1.23 10.15
CA GLU A 101 14.04 -0.27 9.80
C GLU A 101 14.44 -0.39 8.34
N GLY A 102 14.54 -1.63 7.82
CA GLY A 102 14.82 -1.86 6.40
C GLY A 102 13.71 -1.35 5.51
N VAL A 103 12.46 -1.50 5.95
CA VAL A 103 11.32 -0.95 5.22
C VAL A 103 11.43 0.57 5.11
N PHE A 104 11.76 1.25 6.21
CA PHE A 104 11.93 2.71 6.20
C PHE A 104 13.09 3.16 5.34
N GLU A 105 14.17 2.40 5.31
CA GLU A 105 15.29 2.70 4.43
C GLU A 105 14.85 2.72 2.96
N VAL A 106 14.08 1.71 2.56
CA VAL A 106 13.55 1.64 1.19
C VAL A 106 12.60 2.80 0.92
N LEU A 107 11.68 3.08 1.84
CA LEU A 107 10.72 4.17 1.67
C LEU A 107 11.43 5.51 1.56
N LYS A 108 12.39 5.75 2.44
CA LYS A 108 13.15 6.99 2.43
C LYS A 108 13.84 7.19 1.08
N LYS A 109 14.50 6.17 0.59
CA LYS A 109 15.21 6.24 -0.69
C LYS A 109 14.25 6.52 -1.84
N GLU A 110 13.11 5.82 -1.89
CA GLU A 110 12.13 6.01 -2.96
C GLU A 110 11.54 7.42 -2.94
N PHE A 111 11.27 7.96 -1.76
CA PHE A 111 10.68 9.28 -1.64
C PHE A 111 11.70 10.39 -1.94
N GLU A 112 12.97 10.15 -1.68
CA GLU A 112 14.02 11.11 -2.01
C GLU A 112 14.31 11.15 -3.51
N GLU A 113 14.21 10.01 -4.21
CA GLU A 113 14.52 9.91 -5.64
C GLU A 113 13.39 10.40 -6.54
N ASN A 114 12.19 10.52 -6.01
CA ASN A 114 11.05 11.01 -6.75
C ASN A 114 10.78 12.47 -6.36
#